data_5a52bfd201fa2f7700e5525c3cb3e255
#
_entry.id   5a52bfd201fa2f7700e5525c3cb3e255
#
_cell.length_a   1.000
_cell.length_b   1.000
_cell.length_c   1.000
_cell.angle_alpha   90.00
_cell.angle_beta   90.00
_cell.angle_gamma   90.00
#
_symmetry.space_group_name_H-M   'P 1'
#
loop_
_entity.id
_entity.type
_entity.pdbx_description
1 polymer ?
#
loop_
_entity_poly.entity_id
_entity_poly.type
_entity_poly.pdbx_seq_one_letter_code
_entity_poly.pdbx_strand_id
1 'polypeptide(L)'
;MIGRIWIAVAAFLAAAWPLSAQNGTYNGFSPYSVYGIGDLHAAGTAFNASMGGVGIATRNKRFVNTMNPASITARDSLSFMADFGLSGKFSVFSEGDLKGKKTLFNINDFVISFPMWRHTAFMVGIQPFSDTGFSMSYVDKITSGDQSIGYTGNRAYGAYGDGGLNQFFVGASATLWNRLSVGAQYNLYFGTISKYSMSQFTDASYRSQTLGDTLEVRAHTAKFGLQYEQPVGTGKFVLGATYRLKARVTGHAIEYSNVAELDLGDHELKKDNIWLGDEIGLGLGYTQGDKWSVEVDYLRGNWTGSNFDQVRGFRNNGVHAFSTGTAQSVKAGFEITPNRNDIRYFLRRCTYRVGAYMDQSYYQVDGKNILSAGITLGVTLPVFQGYNGITFAIDLGQRGFGTSFVKEDYLGFHVGFNIFDIWFRKPQYQ
;
A
#
# COMPACT_ATOMS: atom_id res chain seq x y z
N MET A 1 28.40 -21.94 -9.14
CA MET A 1 27.91 -20.60 -8.70
C MET A 1 26.40 -20.57 -8.47
N ILE A 2 25.62 -21.17 -9.33
CA ILE A 2 24.16 -21.29 -9.21
C ILE A 2 23.72 -22.00 -7.91
N GLY A 3 24.42 -23.07 -7.49
CA GLY A 3 24.08 -23.80 -6.25
C GLY A 3 24.20 -22.97 -4.96
N ARG A 4 25.10 -21.96 -4.91
CA ARG A 4 25.24 -21.08 -3.75
C ARG A 4 24.12 -20.03 -3.64
N ILE A 5 23.53 -19.64 -4.77
CA ILE A 5 22.37 -18.74 -4.82
C ILE A 5 21.13 -19.47 -4.32
N TRP A 6 20.95 -20.73 -4.72
CA TRP A 6 19.85 -21.57 -4.24
C TRP A 6 19.94 -21.86 -2.74
N ILE A 7 21.15 -22.00 -2.21
CA ILE A 7 21.38 -22.18 -0.77
C ILE A 7 21.03 -20.89 -0.01
N ALA A 8 21.38 -19.71 -0.53
CA ALA A 8 21.03 -18.44 0.10
C ALA A 8 19.51 -18.17 0.04
N VAL A 9 18.85 -18.48 -1.06
CA VAL A 9 17.38 -18.38 -1.20
C VAL A 9 16.69 -19.41 -0.29
N ALA A 10 17.20 -20.65 -0.23
CA ALA A 10 16.68 -21.68 0.65
C ALA A 10 16.92 -21.35 2.14
N ALA A 11 18.05 -20.75 2.50
CA ALA A 11 18.33 -20.29 3.86
C ALA A 11 17.45 -19.11 4.25
N PHE A 12 17.14 -18.18 3.32
CA PHE A 12 16.21 -17.08 3.55
C PHE A 12 14.77 -17.58 3.71
N LEU A 13 14.35 -18.54 2.88
CA LEU A 13 13.05 -19.22 2.99
C LEU A 13 12.95 -20.06 4.27
N ALA A 14 14.04 -20.71 4.70
CA ALA A 14 14.07 -21.48 5.93
C ALA A 14 14.08 -20.60 7.19
N ALA A 15 14.67 -19.39 7.12
CA ALA A 15 14.59 -18.39 8.20
C ALA A 15 13.19 -17.79 8.34
N ALA A 16 12.38 -17.84 7.29
CA ALA A 16 10.96 -17.44 7.31
C ALA A 16 10.02 -18.52 7.89
N TRP A 17 10.49 -19.74 8.13
CA TRP A 17 9.69 -20.90 8.56
C TRP A 17 9.08 -20.82 9.99
N PRO A 18 9.57 -20.04 10.96
CA PRO A 18 8.87 -19.91 12.24
C PRO A 18 7.73 -18.90 12.25
N LEU A 19 7.24 -18.47 11.09
CA LEU A 19 6.01 -17.69 10.97
C LEU A 19 4.83 -18.62 11.19
N SER A 20 4.56 -18.93 12.46
CA SER A 20 3.32 -19.58 12.85
C SER A 20 2.17 -18.72 12.35
N ALA A 21 1.41 -19.22 11.38
CA ALA A 21 0.16 -18.64 10.95
C ALA A 21 -0.76 -18.61 12.18
N GLN A 22 -0.81 -17.47 12.87
CA GLN A 22 -1.82 -17.22 13.88
C GLN A 22 -3.16 -17.07 13.18
N ASN A 23 -4.16 -17.78 13.71
CA ASN A 23 -5.53 -17.80 13.23
C ASN A 23 -6.09 -16.38 13.05
N GLY A 24 -6.38 -16.02 11.81
CA GLY A 24 -6.95 -14.74 11.40
C GLY A 24 -6.26 -14.23 10.13
N THR A 25 -6.94 -14.31 9.00
CA THR A 25 -6.46 -13.83 7.69
C THR A 25 -6.65 -12.31 7.63
N TYR A 26 -5.84 -11.56 8.36
CA TYR A 26 -5.81 -10.11 8.20
C TYR A 26 -4.88 -9.75 7.03
N ASN A 27 -5.35 -8.94 6.08
CA ASN A 27 -4.50 -8.37 5.04
C ASN A 27 -3.59 -7.27 5.57
N GLY A 28 -4.09 -6.47 6.54
CA GLY A 28 -3.34 -5.49 7.30
C GLY A 28 -3.61 -5.63 8.79
N PHE A 29 -2.75 -5.13 9.64
CA PHE A 29 -3.00 -5.06 11.08
C PHE A 29 -2.36 -3.81 11.66
N SER A 30 -3.20 -2.93 12.17
CA SER A 30 -2.80 -1.75 12.91
C SER A 30 -3.96 -1.27 13.79
N PRO A 31 -3.72 -0.84 15.03
CA PRO A 31 -4.76 -0.16 15.84
C PRO A 31 -5.34 1.07 15.13
N TYR A 32 -4.57 1.73 14.27
CA TYR A 32 -5.01 2.88 13.51
C TYR A 32 -5.98 2.53 12.37
N SER A 33 -6.01 1.28 11.91
CA SER A 33 -6.91 0.84 10.85
C SER A 33 -8.38 0.75 11.28
N VAL A 34 -8.67 1.04 12.54
CA VAL A 34 -10.04 1.20 13.05
C VAL A 34 -10.75 2.41 12.41
N TYR A 35 -9.99 3.38 11.90
CA TYR A 35 -10.54 4.62 11.36
C TYR A 35 -10.77 4.55 9.84
N GLY A 36 -11.92 5.06 9.38
CA GLY A 36 -12.27 5.15 7.96
C GLY A 36 -12.17 3.82 7.22
N ILE A 37 -11.48 3.82 6.09
CA ILE A 37 -11.24 2.63 5.25
C ILE A 37 -9.95 1.88 5.62
N GLY A 38 -9.41 2.13 6.80
CA GLY A 38 -8.15 1.53 7.25
C GLY A 38 -6.91 2.27 6.79
N ASP A 39 -5.79 1.58 6.79
CA ASP A 39 -4.51 2.12 6.37
C ASP A 39 -4.34 2.08 4.85
N LEU A 40 -3.93 3.20 4.25
CA LEU A 40 -3.63 3.24 2.82
C LEU A 40 -2.31 2.53 2.52
N HIS A 41 -2.31 1.70 1.50
CA HIS A 41 -1.10 1.09 0.97
C HIS A 41 -0.24 2.10 0.19
N ALA A 42 1.07 1.99 0.36
CA ALA A 42 1.99 2.70 -0.52
C ALA A 42 1.86 2.15 -1.95
N ALA A 43 1.56 3.03 -2.90
CA ALA A 43 1.49 2.65 -4.30
C ALA A 43 2.87 2.23 -4.83
N GLY A 44 2.89 1.37 -5.83
CA GLY A 44 4.12 0.93 -6.49
C GLY A 44 4.39 -0.57 -6.30
N THR A 45 5.47 -1.02 -6.91
CA THR A 45 5.97 -2.40 -6.83
C THR A 45 7.10 -2.51 -5.81
N ALA A 46 7.66 -3.71 -5.61
CA ALA A 46 8.82 -3.90 -4.75
C ALA A 46 10.03 -3.04 -5.18
N PHE A 47 10.13 -2.68 -6.46
CA PHE A 47 11.10 -1.70 -6.94
C PHE A 47 10.94 -0.35 -6.25
N ASN A 48 9.72 0.22 -6.26
CA ASN A 48 9.44 1.50 -5.63
C ASN A 48 9.66 1.43 -4.11
N ALA A 49 9.18 0.37 -3.45
CA ALA A 49 9.37 0.13 -2.02
C ALA A 49 10.85 0.08 -1.64
N SER A 50 11.72 -0.50 -2.48
CA SER A 50 13.17 -0.58 -2.24
C SER A 50 13.89 0.77 -2.27
N MET A 51 13.23 1.81 -2.76
CA MET A 51 13.77 3.15 -2.99
C MET A 51 12.95 4.24 -2.27
N GLY A 52 12.42 3.96 -1.07
CA GLY A 52 11.61 4.90 -0.29
C GLY A 52 10.20 5.12 -0.82
N GLY A 53 9.74 4.33 -1.79
CA GLY A 53 8.43 4.49 -2.42
C GLY A 53 8.38 5.64 -3.44
N VAL A 54 9.50 6.09 -4.00
CA VAL A 54 9.51 7.05 -5.11
C VAL A 54 9.14 6.38 -6.43
N GLY A 55 8.59 7.14 -7.37
CA GLY A 55 8.17 6.60 -8.64
C GLY A 55 7.50 7.59 -9.59
N ILE A 56 7.26 8.85 -9.18
CA ILE A 56 6.54 9.83 -10.00
C ILE A 56 7.42 10.31 -11.16
N ALA A 57 8.73 10.51 -10.91
CA ALA A 57 9.68 10.87 -11.94
C ALA A 57 10.45 9.66 -12.50
N THR A 58 10.29 8.47 -11.94
CA THR A 58 11.00 7.26 -12.38
C THR A 58 10.68 6.92 -13.83
N ARG A 59 11.71 6.89 -14.69
CA ARG A 59 11.66 6.40 -16.08
C ARG A 59 12.68 5.29 -16.25
N ASN A 60 12.32 4.08 -15.88
CA ASN A 60 13.20 2.91 -15.94
C ASN A 60 12.63 1.87 -16.91
N LYS A 61 13.44 1.41 -17.87
CA LYS A 61 13.02 0.41 -18.86
C LYS A 61 13.01 -1.03 -18.35
N ARG A 62 13.45 -1.26 -17.13
CA ARG A 62 13.65 -2.60 -16.56
C ARG A 62 12.58 -3.02 -15.58
N PHE A 63 11.82 -2.06 -15.07
CA PHE A 63 10.79 -2.30 -14.05
C PHE A 63 9.47 -1.70 -14.49
N VAL A 64 8.39 -2.31 -14.04
CA VAL A 64 7.06 -1.71 -14.18
C VAL A 64 6.89 -0.70 -13.06
N ASN A 65 6.54 0.53 -13.42
CA ASN A 65 6.22 1.59 -12.47
C ASN A 65 4.73 1.92 -12.58
N THR A 66 3.98 1.69 -11.51
CA THR A 66 2.53 1.94 -11.44
C THR A 66 2.18 3.31 -10.85
N MET A 67 3.18 4.02 -10.30
CA MET A 67 2.94 5.30 -9.63
C MET A 67 2.60 6.42 -10.60
N ASN A 68 3.22 6.43 -11.79
CA ASN A 68 2.93 7.41 -12.82
C ASN A 68 2.60 6.70 -14.15
N PRO A 69 1.37 6.80 -14.66
CA PRO A 69 1.02 6.12 -15.91
C PRO A 69 1.83 6.59 -17.13
N ALA A 70 2.40 7.81 -17.12
CA ALA A 70 3.28 8.27 -18.20
C ALA A 70 4.61 7.51 -18.29
N SER A 71 5.05 6.87 -17.20
CA SER A 71 6.34 6.17 -17.11
C SER A 71 6.40 4.89 -17.94
N ILE A 72 5.25 4.28 -18.23
CA ILE A 72 5.20 2.97 -18.90
C ILE A 72 5.70 2.99 -20.35
N THR A 73 5.86 4.17 -20.97
CA THR A 73 6.53 4.32 -22.27
C THR A 73 8.05 4.26 -22.20
N ALA A 74 8.66 4.26 -21.03
CA ALA A 74 10.12 4.22 -20.83
C ALA A 74 10.71 2.82 -21.06
N ARG A 75 10.23 2.07 -22.02
CA ARG A 75 10.63 0.69 -22.29
C ARG A 75 11.18 0.50 -23.70
N ASP A 76 11.88 -0.59 -23.91
CA ASP A 76 12.33 -0.99 -25.23
C ASP A 76 11.13 -1.45 -26.08
N SER A 77 11.19 -1.22 -27.39
CA SER A 77 10.19 -1.70 -28.33
C SER A 77 10.07 -3.23 -28.25
N LEU A 78 8.86 -3.75 -28.42
CA LEU A 78 8.53 -5.18 -28.38
C LEU A 78 8.73 -5.85 -27.01
N SER A 79 8.96 -5.09 -25.93
CA SER A 79 9.18 -5.62 -24.58
C SER A 79 7.86 -5.94 -23.89
N PHE A 80 7.66 -7.17 -23.46
CA PHE A 80 6.66 -7.56 -22.48
C PHE A 80 7.26 -7.53 -21.09
N MET A 81 6.55 -6.98 -20.11
CA MET A 81 6.97 -6.99 -18.72
C MET A 81 5.81 -7.37 -17.81
N ALA A 82 6.09 -8.23 -16.86
CA ALA A 82 5.19 -8.52 -15.75
C ALA A 82 5.94 -8.35 -14.43
N ASP A 83 5.25 -7.85 -13.43
CA ASP A 83 5.75 -7.76 -12.06
C ASP A 83 4.78 -8.49 -11.13
N PHE A 84 5.33 -9.26 -10.20
CA PHE A 84 4.59 -9.94 -9.16
C PHE A 84 5.28 -9.67 -7.83
N GLY A 85 4.56 -9.02 -6.92
CA GLY A 85 5.06 -8.58 -5.63
C GLY A 85 4.46 -9.34 -4.45
N LEU A 86 5.32 -9.65 -3.49
CA LEU A 86 4.96 -10.15 -2.17
C LEU A 86 5.45 -9.16 -1.12
N SER A 87 4.69 -8.96 -0.07
CA SER A 87 5.08 -8.10 1.05
C SER A 87 4.78 -8.77 2.38
N GLY A 88 5.56 -8.42 3.38
CA GLY A 88 5.30 -8.81 4.75
C GLY A 88 5.72 -7.70 5.69
N LYS A 89 5.10 -7.67 6.87
CA LYS A 89 5.34 -6.66 7.89
C LYS A 89 5.33 -7.29 9.27
N PHE A 90 6.35 -7.04 10.03
CA PHE A 90 6.41 -7.34 11.46
C PHE A 90 6.29 -6.02 12.21
N SER A 91 5.26 -5.90 13.06
CA SER A 91 4.99 -4.70 13.85
C SER A 91 5.02 -4.98 15.33
N VAL A 92 5.57 -4.02 16.07
CA VAL A 92 5.53 -3.95 17.54
C VAL A 92 4.76 -2.69 17.91
N PHE A 93 3.65 -2.88 18.58
CA PHE A 93 2.80 -1.79 19.07
C PHE A 93 3.10 -1.53 20.54
N SER A 94 3.14 -0.27 20.95
CA SER A 94 3.37 0.12 22.33
C SER A 94 2.51 1.33 22.72
N GLU A 95 1.83 1.20 23.88
CA GLU A 95 1.03 2.25 24.50
C GLU A 95 1.22 2.17 26.02
N GLY A 96 1.99 3.11 26.58
CA GLY A 96 2.44 3.02 27.97
C GLY A 96 3.23 1.72 28.19
N ASP A 97 2.77 0.91 29.14
CA ASP A 97 3.38 -0.39 29.47
C ASP A 97 2.84 -1.55 28.62
N LEU A 98 1.79 -1.33 27.83
CA LEU A 98 1.19 -2.36 26.97
C LEU A 98 2.01 -2.52 25.70
N LYS A 99 2.26 -3.76 25.32
CA LYS A 99 2.95 -4.12 24.09
C LYS A 99 2.24 -5.25 23.35
N GLY A 100 2.11 -5.08 22.04
CA GLY A 100 1.58 -6.09 21.13
C GLY A 100 2.54 -6.35 19.98
N LYS A 101 2.48 -7.53 19.39
CA LYS A 101 3.27 -7.90 18.20
C LYS A 101 2.36 -8.55 17.17
N LYS A 102 2.60 -8.27 15.90
CA LYS A 102 1.87 -8.89 14.80
C LYS A 102 2.79 -9.09 13.60
N THR A 103 2.57 -10.16 12.88
CA THR A 103 3.25 -10.46 11.61
C THR A 103 2.20 -10.68 10.53
N LEU A 104 2.43 -10.08 9.37
CA LEU A 104 1.55 -10.16 8.20
C LEU A 104 2.35 -10.58 6.98
N PHE A 105 1.66 -11.22 6.03
CA PHE A 105 2.22 -11.57 4.73
C PHE A 105 1.13 -11.47 3.68
N ASN A 106 1.38 -10.72 2.59
CA ASN A 106 0.39 -10.41 1.56
C ASN A 106 0.99 -10.47 0.16
N ILE A 107 0.11 -10.62 -0.84
CA ILE A 107 0.41 -10.29 -2.23
C ILE A 107 0.32 -8.77 -2.37
N ASN A 108 1.40 -8.15 -2.88
CA ASN A 108 1.48 -6.70 -3.01
C ASN A 108 0.98 -6.20 -4.37
N ASP A 109 1.34 -6.88 -5.44
CA ASP A 109 0.95 -6.47 -6.79
C ASP A 109 1.03 -7.62 -7.80
N PHE A 110 0.23 -7.48 -8.83
CA PHE A 110 0.37 -8.21 -10.08
C PHE A 110 0.10 -7.24 -11.23
N VAL A 111 1.12 -6.97 -12.04
CA VAL A 111 1.04 -5.97 -13.10
C VAL A 111 1.66 -6.51 -14.38
N ILE A 112 0.97 -6.29 -15.48
CA ILE A 112 1.44 -6.62 -16.83
C ILE A 112 1.52 -5.32 -17.63
N SER A 113 2.56 -5.19 -18.46
CA SER A 113 2.72 -4.02 -19.30
C SER A 113 3.44 -4.37 -20.58
N PHE A 114 2.96 -3.83 -21.69
CA PHE A 114 3.44 -4.11 -23.04
C PHE A 114 3.30 -2.87 -23.95
N PRO A 115 4.17 -2.72 -24.96
CA PRO A 115 3.99 -1.72 -26.01
C PRO A 115 2.87 -2.14 -26.96
N MET A 116 2.08 -1.19 -27.46
CA MET A 116 1.04 -1.47 -28.44
C MET A 116 1.43 -0.94 -29.83
N TRP A 117 1.88 0.30 -29.87
CA TRP A 117 2.42 0.94 -31.08
C TRP A 117 3.72 1.67 -30.77
N ARG A 118 4.34 2.25 -31.79
CA ARG A 118 5.54 3.05 -31.61
C ARG A 118 5.26 4.20 -30.63
N HIS A 119 6.10 4.32 -29.59
CA HIS A 119 6.00 5.31 -28.53
C HIS A 119 4.73 5.24 -27.66
N THR A 120 3.99 4.14 -27.71
CA THR A 120 2.84 3.90 -26.82
C THR A 120 3.01 2.63 -26.02
N ALA A 121 2.39 2.60 -24.84
CA ALA A 121 2.40 1.42 -23.99
C ALA A 121 1.09 1.29 -23.21
N PHE A 122 0.80 0.04 -22.85
CA PHE A 122 -0.35 -0.36 -22.04
C PHE A 122 0.11 -1.01 -20.75
N MET A 123 -0.73 -0.89 -19.72
CA MET A 123 -0.54 -1.51 -18.44
C MET A 123 -1.89 -1.95 -17.87
N VAL A 124 -1.92 -3.13 -17.27
CA VAL A 124 -3.06 -3.63 -16.50
C VAL A 124 -2.54 -4.30 -15.25
N GLY A 125 -3.23 -4.12 -14.13
CA GLY A 125 -2.80 -4.72 -12.88
C GLY A 125 -3.82 -4.62 -11.76
N ILE A 126 -3.47 -5.29 -10.66
CA ILE A 126 -4.20 -5.27 -9.40
C ILE A 126 -3.21 -5.05 -8.26
N GLN A 127 -3.60 -4.21 -7.31
CA GLN A 127 -2.82 -3.87 -6.11
C GLN A 127 -3.77 -3.67 -4.92
N PRO A 128 -3.38 -3.93 -3.67
CA PRO A 128 -4.12 -3.46 -2.52
C PRO A 128 -4.11 -1.93 -2.47
N PHE A 129 -5.21 -1.34 -2.03
CA PHE A 129 -5.36 0.11 -1.88
C PHE A 129 -5.44 0.52 -0.42
N SER A 130 -6.20 -0.21 0.39
CA SER A 130 -6.26 -0.02 1.84
C SER A 130 -6.50 -1.34 2.55
N ASP A 131 -6.02 -1.43 3.79
CA ASP A 131 -6.24 -2.57 4.65
C ASP A 131 -6.83 -2.16 5.99
N THR A 132 -7.80 -2.94 6.45
CA THR A 132 -8.34 -2.86 7.79
C THR A 132 -8.03 -4.17 8.50
N GLY A 133 -7.39 -4.07 9.66
CA GLY A 133 -7.16 -5.22 10.52
C GLY A 133 -6.78 -4.76 11.91
N PHE A 134 -7.62 -5.07 12.87
CA PHE A 134 -7.37 -4.81 14.28
C PHE A 134 -8.09 -5.84 15.15
N SER A 135 -7.56 -6.08 16.33
CA SER A 135 -8.19 -6.90 17.35
C SER A 135 -7.77 -6.38 18.71
N MET A 136 -8.71 -5.88 19.45
CA MET A 136 -8.53 -5.32 20.78
C MET A 136 -9.49 -6.00 21.74
N SER A 137 -9.04 -6.32 22.95
CA SER A 137 -9.89 -6.85 24.01
C SER A 137 -9.44 -6.36 25.36
N TYR A 138 -10.39 -6.09 26.23
CA TYR A 138 -10.12 -5.78 27.62
C TYR A 138 -11.26 -6.30 28.51
N VAL A 139 -10.96 -6.49 29.77
CA VAL A 139 -11.96 -6.88 30.78
C VAL A 139 -12.19 -5.69 31.69
N ASP A 140 -13.43 -5.23 31.71
CA ASP A 140 -13.88 -4.16 32.56
C ASP A 140 -14.60 -4.74 33.77
N LYS A 141 -14.30 -4.23 34.98
CA LYS A 141 -14.95 -4.62 36.21
C LYS A 141 -16.00 -3.58 36.59
N ILE A 142 -17.25 -3.91 36.30
CA ILE A 142 -18.39 -3.07 36.62
C ILE A 142 -18.70 -3.21 38.12
N THR A 143 -18.55 -2.12 38.84
CA THR A 143 -18.88 -2.06 40.28
C THR A 143 -20.27 -1.49 40.48
N SER A 144 -20.87 -1.73 41.66
CA SER A 144 -22.25 -1.36 42.02
C SER A 144 -22.61 0.13 41.92
N GLY A 145 -21.66 1.00 41.56
CA GLY A 145 -21.90 2.43 41.35
C GLY A 145 -22.42 2.81 39.96
N ASP A 146 -22.32 1.92 38.98
CA ASP A 146 -22.83 2.18 37.63
C ASP A 146 -24.26 1.62 37.48
N GLN A 147 -25.21 2.39 38.00
CA GLN A 147 -26.64 2.00 37.99
C GLN A 147 -27.25 2.00 36.57
N SER A 148 -26.56 2.48 35.56
CA SER A 148 -27.11 2.59 34.20
C SER A 148 -27.28 1.23 33.53
N ILE A 149 -26.54 0.20 33.97
CA ILE A 149 -26.52 -1.13 33.35
C ILE A 149 -27.21 -2.19 34.20
N GLY A 150 -27.42 -1.93 35.53
CA GLY A 150 -28.04 -2.89 36.48
C GLY A 150 -27.20 -4.18 36.67
N TYR A 151 -25.95 -4.20 36.27
CA TYR A 151 -25.04 -5.32 36.32
C TYR A 151 -23.83 -5.02 37.20
N THR A 152 -23.42 -6.00 37.99
CA THR A 152 -22.19 -5.95 38.78
C THR A 152 -21.35 -7.20 38.48
N GLY A 153 -20.15 -7.06 37.99
CA GLY A 153 -19.29 -8.19 37.63
C GLY A 153 -18.28 -7.85 36.52
N ASN A 154 -17.68 -8.87 35.98
CA ASN A 154 -16.72 -8.69 34.88
C ASN A 154 -17.42 -8.68 33.52
N ARG A 155 -17.13 -7.68 32.70
CA ARG A 155 -17.55 -7.61 31.32
C ARG A 155 -16.30 -7.67 30.43
N ALA A 156 -16.22 -8.68 29.57
CA ALA A 156 -15.23 -8.73 28.54
C ALA A 156 -15.73 -7.95 27.32
N TYR A 157 -14.96 -6.97 26.89
CA TYR A 157 -15.22 -6.20 25.69
C TYR A 157 -14.16 -6.56 24.62
N GLY A 158 -14.62 -6.81 23.41
CA GLY A 158 -13.78 -7.06 22.25
C GLY A 158 -14.20 -6.19 21.07
N ALA A 159 -13.23 -5.69 20.32
CA ALA A 159 -13.44 -5.05 19.03
C ALA A 159 -12.45 -5.62 18.03
N TYR A 160 -12.96 -6.03 16.89
CA TYR A 160 -12.12 -6.53 15.78
C TYR A 160 -12.65 -6.08 14.45
N GLY A 161 -11.78 -5.96 13.50
CA GLY A 161 -12.13 -5.63 12.13
C GLY A 161 -11.16 -6.28 11.16
N ASP A 162 -11.67 -6.54 9.97
CA ASP A 162 -10.91 -7.12 8.87
C ASP A 162 -11.41 -6.63 7.53
N GLY A 163 -10.62 -6.90 6.48
CA GLY A 163 -10.94 -6.55 5.12
C GLY A 163 -10.05 -5.47 4.54
N GLY A 164 -10.50 -4.85 3.48
CA GLY A 164 -9.76 -3.80 2.79
C GLY A 164 -10.25 -3.58 1.37
N LEU A 165 -9.63 -2.62 0.71
CA LEU A 165 -9.95 -2.27 -0.67
C LEU A 165 -8.79 -2.65 -1.59
N ASN A 166 -9.13 -3.22 -2.73
CA ASN A 166 -8.22 -3.49 -3.82
C ASN A 166 -8.44 -2.49 -4.95
N GLN A 167 -7.39 -2.23 -5.71
CA GLN A 167 -7.40 -1.39 -6.90
C GLN A 167 -7.08 -2.26 -8.12
N PHE A 168 -8.04 -2.40 -9.03
CA PHE A 168 -7.78 -2.87 -10.39
C PHE A 168 -7.60 -1.66 -11.29
N PHE A 169 -6.61 -1.70 -12.18
CA PHE A 169 -6.34 -0.58 -13.06
C PHE A 169 -5.95 -1.00 -14.46
N VAL A 170 -6.31 -0.13 -15.41
CA VAL A 170 -5.90 -0.21 -16.81
C VAL A 170 -5.36 1.15 -17.21
N GLY A 171 -4.17 1.20 -17.77
CA GLY A 171 -3.50 2.42 -18.16
C GLY A 171 -2.95 2.37 -19.59
N ALA A 172 -2.91 3.53 -20.21
CA ALA A 172 -2.30 3.75 -21.49
C ALA A 172 -1.44 5.01 -21.47
N SER A 173 -0.36 5.02 -22.22
CA SER A 173 0.50 6.19 -22.34
C SER A 173 1.13 6.33 -23.72
N ALA A 174 1.53 7.57 -24.02
CA ALA A 174 2.22 7.93 -25.25
C ALA A 174 3.35 8.90 -24.95
N THR A 175 4.47 8.77 -25.68
CA THR A 175 5.56 9.73 -25.65
C THR A 175 5.49 10.62 -26.89
N LEU A 176 5.40 11.91 -26.65
CA LEU A 176 5.36 12.97 -27.67
C LEU A 176 6.74 13.61 -27.80
N TRP A 177 7.14 13.92 -29.02
CA TRP A 177 8.41 14.60 -29.33
C TRP A 177 9.65 13.98 -28.64
N ASN A 178 9.61 12.68 -28.33
CA ASN A 178 10.68 11.91 -27.64
C ASN A 178 11.07 12.42 -26.25
N ARG A 179 10.35 13.37 -25.67
CA ARG A 179 10.67 13.99 -24.37
C ARG A 179 9.48 14.10 -23.41
N LEU A 180 8.31 14.35 -23.94
CA LEU A 180 7.10 14.49 -23.14
C LEU A 180 6.28 13.21 -23.20
N SER A 181 6.05 12.59 -22.08
CA SER A 181 5.19 11.43 -21.96
C SER A 181 3.93 11.79 -21.20
N VAL A 182 2.79 11.38 -21.74
CA VAL A 182 1.48 11.55 -21.14
C VAL A 182 0.85 10.19 -20.93
N GLY A 183 0.14 10.01 -19.84
CA GLY A 183 -0.54 8.76 -19.55
C GLY A 183 -1.87 8.98 -18.84
N ALA A 184 -2.78 8.07 -19.06
CA ALA A 184 -4.06 8.01 -18.36
C ALA A 184 -4.28 6.58 -17.86
N GLN A 185 -4.87 6.46 -16.69
CA GLN A 185 -5.17 5.21 -16.03
C GLN A 185 -6.58 5.27 -15.45
N TYR A 186 -7.38 4.29 -15.76
CA TYR A 186 -8.66 4.06 -15.12
C TYR A 186 -8.46 3.13 -13.93
N ASN A 187 -9.07 3.47 -12.79
CA ASN A 187 -8.99 2.70 -11.57
C ASN A 187 -10.38 2.29 -11.09
N LEU A 188 -10.54 1.03 -10.77
CA LEU A 188 -11.68 0.46 -10.08
C LEU A 188 -11.23 0.05 -8.68
N TYR A 189 -11.80 0.69 -7.66
CA TYR A 189 -11.64 0.29 -6.26
C TYR A 189 -12.80 -0.59 -5.85
N PHE A 190 -12.51 -1.69 -5.17
CA PHE A 190 -13.52 -2.63 -4.70
C PHE A 190 -13.03 -3.39 -3.48
N GLY A 191 -13.94 -3.76 -2.62
CA GLY A 191 -13.64 -4.58 -1.44
C GLY A 191 -14.69 -4.44 -0.36
N THR A 192 -14.47 -5.16 0.72
CA THR A 192 -15.35 -5.20 1.88
C THR A 192 -14.53 -4.95 3.14
N ILE A 193 -15.07 -4.14 4.03
CA ILE A 193 -14.49 -3.83 5.34
C ILE A 193 -15.53 -4.16 6.38
N SER A 194 -15.19 -5.05 7.32
CA SER A 194 -16.08 -5.45 8.41
C SER A 194 -15.48 -5.04 9.74
N LYS A 195 -16.31 -4.49 10.63
CA LYS A 195 -15.93 -4.09 11.99
C LYS A 195 -16.96 -4.64 12.96
N TYR A 196 -16.49 -5.28 14.00
CA TYR A 196 -17.33 -5.91 15.01
C TYR A 196 -16.95 -5.42 16.41
N SER A 197 -17.95 -5.22 17.24
CA SER A 197 -17.79 -5.01 18.67
C SER A 197 -18.59 -6.05 19.45
N MET A 198 -17.99 -6.60 20.50
CA MET A 198 -18.57 -7.66 21.29
C MET A 198 -18.49 -7.30 22.77
N SER A 199 -19.61 -7.46 23.48
CA SER A 199 -19.68 -7.35 24.93
C SER A 199 -20.14 -8.69 25.50
N GLN A 200 -19.29 -9.30 26.31
CA GLN A 200 -19.63 -10.59 26.99
C GLN A 200 -19.68 -10.37 28.49
N PHE A 201 -20.76 -10.86 29.09
CA PHE A 201 -20.96 -10.81 30.52
C PHE A 201 -20.60 -12.16 31.15
N THR A 202 -19.99 -12.13 32.33
CA THR A 202 -19.68 -13.37 33.09
C THR A 202 -20.92 -14.04 33.64
N ASP A 203 -21.99 -13.27 33.94
CA ASP A 203 -23.24 -13.77 34.44
C ASP A 203 -24.16 -14.18 33.28
N ALA A 204 -24.61 -15.44 33.30
CA ALA A 204 -25.48 -16.01 32.27
C ALA A 204 -26.87 -15.35 32.19
N SER A 205 -27.27 -14.57 33.21
CA SER A 205 -28.51 -13.81 33.22
C SER A 205 -28.48 -12.63 32.24
N TYR A 206 -27.30 -12.21 31.80
CA TYR A 206 -27.11 -11.14 30.83
C TYR A 206 -26.71 -11.70 29.49
N ARG A 207 -27.43 -11.27 28.46
CA ARG A 207 -27.13 -11.73 27.09
C ARG A 207 -25.93 -11.01 26.51
N SER A 208 -24.93 -11.77 26.06
CA SER A 208 -23.79 -11.23 25.30
C SER A 208 -24.26 -10.64 23.98
N GLN A 209 -23.70 -9.50 23.61
CA GLN A 209 -24.05 -8.75 22.42
C GLN A 209 -22.87 -8.67 21.47
N THR A 210 -23.12 -8.89 20.20
CA THR A 210 -22.21 -8.61 19.09
C THR A 210 -22.92 -7.66 18.13
N LEU A 211 -22.25 -6.55 17.83
CA LEU A 211 -22.65 -5.58 16.81
C LEU A 211 -21.61 -5.61 15.71
N GLY A 212 -22.02 -5.59 14.46
CA GLY A 212 -21.14 -5.58 13.29
C GLY A 212 -21.61 -4.58 12.27
N ASP A 213 -20.65 -3.92 11.65
CA ASP A 213 -20.86 -3.01 10.52
C ASP A 213 -19.98 -3.45 9.37
N THR A 214 -20.59 -3.75 8.24
CA THR A 214 -19.90 -4.16 7.02
C THR A 214 -20.10 -3.10 5.94
N LEU A 215 -19.00 -2.65 5.35
CA LEU A 215 -18.97 -1.66 4.29
C LEU A 215 -18.50 -2.31 3.00
N GLU A 216 -19.40 -2.51 2.05
CA GLU A 216 -19.07 -2.89 0.68
C GLU A 216 -18.80 -1.65 -0.15
N VAL A 217 -17.60 -1.55 -0.71
CA VAL A 217 -17.14 -0.36 -1.44
C VAL A 217 -16.91 -0.69 -2.91
N ARG A 218 -17.45 0.18 -3.77
CA ARG A 218 -17.08 0.26 -5.18
C ARG A 218 -16.88 1.72 -5.55
N ALA A 219 -15.77 2.03 -6.21
CA ALA A 219 -15.50 3.39 -6.66
C ALA A 219 -14.68 3.38 -7.96
N HIS A 220 -14.92 4.37 -8.81
CA HIS A 220 -14.27 4.51 -10.10
C HIS A 220 -13.59 5.86 -10.19
N THR A 221 -12.36 5.90 -10.72
CA THR A 221 -11.67 7.17 -10.94
C THR A 221 -10.65 7.05 -12.08
N ALA A 222 -10.18 8.21 -12.53
CA ALA A 222 -9.08 8.31 -13.46
C ALA A 222 -7.85 8.94 -12.78
N LYS A 223 -6.67 8.45 -13.17
CA LYS A 223 -5.37 9.01 -12.81
C LYS A 223 -4.66 9.44 -14.09
N PHE A 224 -4.19 10.66 -14.12
CA PHE A 224 -3.40 11.20 -15.21
C PHE A 224 -1.96 11.34 -14.81
N GLY A 225 -1.06 11.14 -15.74
CA GLY A 225 0.37 11.27 -15.54
C GLY A 225 1.04 12.06 -16.64
N LEU A 226 2.06 12.79 -16.24
CA LEU A 226 2.92 13.57 -17.12
C LEU A 226 4.37 13.31 -16.71
N GLN A 227 5.26 13.15 -17.69
CA GLN A 227 6.71 13.15 -17.48
C GLN A 227 7.40 13.90 -18.60
N TYR A 228 8.33 14.77 -18.23
CA TYR A 228 9.20 15.47 -19.16
C TYR A 228 10.66 15.08 -18.91
N GLU A 229 11.32 14.58 -19.95
CA GLU A 229 12.72 14.15 -19.90
C GLU A 229 13.62 15.17 -20.61
N GLN A 230 14.58 15.72 -19.87
CA GLN A 230 15.58 16.66 -20.40
C GLN A 230 16.97 16.04 -20.28
N PRO A 231 17.62 15.67 -21.40
CA PRO A 231 19.02 15.26 -21.41
C PRO A 231 19.94 16.41 -20.93
N VAL A 232 20.87 16.09 -20.02
CA VAL A 232 21.88 17.03 -19.50
C VAL A 232 23.23 16.32 -19.41
N GLY A 233 24.16 16.67 -20.28
CA GLY A 233 25.43 15.97 -20.38
C GLY A 233 25.25 14.48 -20.69
N THR A 234 25.78 13.62 -19.84
CA THR A 234 25.64 12.14 -19.96
C THR A 234 24.46 11.58 -19.17
N GLY A 235 23.72 12.43 -18.50
CA GLY A 235 22.54 12.07 -17.71
C GLY A 235 21.27 12.70 -18.25
N LYS A 236 20.19 12.54 -17.47
CA LYS A 236 18.88 13.07 -17.80
C LYS A 236 18.17 13.51 -16.53
N PHE A 237 17.54 14.68 -16.58
CA PHE A 237 16.52 15.10 -15.62
C PHE A 237 15.15 14.64 -16.07
N VAL A 238 14.32 14.20 -15.12
CA VAL A 238 12.92 13.88 -15.34
C VAL A 238 12.08 14.66 -14.35
N LEU A 239 11.13 15.41 -14.87
CA LEU A 239 10.05 16.03 -14.09
C LEU A 239 8.80 15.17 -14.25
N GLY A 240 8.20 14.76 -13.16
CA GLY A 240 6.98 13.96 -13.14
C GLY A 240 5.85 14.71 -12.42
N ALA A 241 4.64 14.53 -12.92
CA ALA A 241 3.43 14.97 -12.25
C ALA A 241 2.34 13.93 -12.42
N THR A 242 1.51 13.76 -11.39
CA THR A 242 0.34 12.88 -11.42
C THR A 242 -0.86 13.57 -10.79
N TYR A 243 -2.05 13.28 -11.28
CA TYR A 243 -3.29 13.70 -10.67
C TYR A 243 -4.33 12.59 -10.75
N ARG A 244 -4.84 12.17 -9.60
CA ARG A 244 -5.95 11.23 -9.47
C ARG A 244 -7.18 11.99 -9.02
N LEU A 245 -8.25 11.86 -9.79
CA LEU A 245 -9.53 12.47 -9.47
C LEU A 245 -10.13 11.81 -8.21
N LYS A 246 -10.89 12.58 -7.45
CA LYS A 246 -11.71 12.02 -6.37
C LYS A 246 -12.72 11.02 -6.94
N ALA A 247 -13.01 9.96 -6.19
CA ALA A 247 -13.92 8.91 -6.61
C ALA A 247 -15.13 8.87 -5.69
N ARG A 248 -16.32 8.90 -6.25
CA ARG A 248 -17.55 8.68 -5.48
C ARG A 248 -17.65 7.23 -5.08
N VAL A 249 -17.87 6.98 -3.80
CA VAL A 249 -18.08 5.64 -3.26
C VAL A 249 -19.55 5.24 -3.50
N THR A 250 -19.72 4.02 -3.96
CA THR A 250 -21.01 3.33 -4.11
C THR A 250 -20.91 1.97 -3.45
N GLY A 251 -22.03 1.37 -3.10
CA GLY A 251 -22.09 0.08 -2.44
C GLY A 251 -23.07 0.13 -1.27
N HIS A 252 -22.86 -0.73 -0.30
CA HIS A 252 -23.79 -0.95 0.80
C HIS A 252 -23.09 -0.87 2.15
N ALA A 253 -23.78 -0.32 3.15
CA ALA A 253 -23.45 -0.45 4.55
C ALA A 253 -24.46 -1.37 5.21
N ILE A 254 -24.01 -2.50 5.73
CA ILE A 254 -24.85 -3.55 6.32
C ILE A 254 -24.56 -3.60 7.80
N GLU A 255 -25.60 -3.50 8.61
CA GLU A 255 -25.52 -3.59 10.06
C GLU A 255 -26.01 -4.95 10.56
N TYR A 256 -25.28 -5.53 11.49
CA TYR A 256 -25.58 -6.81 12.11
C TYR A 256 -25.69 -6.70 13.64
N SER A 257 -26.67 -7.37 14.23
CA SER A 257 -26.74 -7.56 15.67
C SER A 257 -27.23 -8.96 16.00
N ASN A 258 -26.58 -9.62 16.96
CA ASN A 258 -27.04 -10.93 17.46
C ASN A 258 -28.16 -10.86 18.52
N VAL A 259 -28.49 -9.67 19.03
CA VAL A 259 -29.48 -9.50 20.12
C VAL A 259 -30.89 -9.28 19.59
N ALA A 260 -30.99 -8.57 18.51
CA ALA A 260 -32.20 -8.44 17.75
C ALA A 260 -32.07 -9.37 16.55
N GLU A 261 -33.00 -10.27 16.32
CA GLU A 261 -33.20 -10.91 15.02
C GLU A 261 -33.62 -9.88 13.96
N LEU A 262 -33.23 -8.64 14.18
CA LEU A 262 -33.44 -7.49 13.33
C LEU A 262 -32.24 -7.39 12.40
N ASP A 263 -32.47 -7.63 11.15
CA ASP A 263 -31.70 -7.08 10.05
C ASP A 263 -31.75 -5.55 10.23
N LEU A 264 -30.68 -5.00 10.85
CA LEU A 264 -30.65 -3.58 11.26
C LEU A 264 -30.58 -2.62 10.07
N GLY A 265 -30.54 -3.17 8.85
CA GLY A 265 -30.70 -2.45 7.60
C GLY A 265 -29.50 -2.55 6.68
N ASP A 266 -29.84 -2.67 5.42
CA ASP A 266 -28.95 -2.45 4.28
C ASP A 266 -29.13 -0.99 3.82
N HIS A 267 -28.05 -0.21 3.90
CA HIS A 267 -28.06 1.20 3.53
C HIS A 267 -27.18 1.44 2.30
N GLU A 268 -27.76 2.05 1.28
CA GLU A 268 -27.09 2.35 0.04
C GLU A 268 -26.17 3.57 0.20
N LEU A 269 -24.85 3.41 0.14
CA LEU A 269 -23.82 4.45 0.32
C LEU A 269 -23.89 5.61 -0.67
N LYS A 270 -24.53 5.40 -1.81
CA LYS A 270 -24.74 6.46 -2.80
C LYS A 270 -25.49 7.65 -2.22
N LYS A 271 -26.30 7.46 -1.18
CA LYS A 271 -27.06 8.53 -0.53
C LYS A 271 -26.20 9.38 0.42
N ASP A 272 -25.12 8.83 0.96
CA ASP A 272 -24.28 9.48 1.98
C ASP A 272 -23.22 10.40 1.42
N ASN A 273 -23.10 10.48 0.08
CA ASN A 273 -22.15 11.34 -0.62
C ASN A 273 -20.70 11.16 -0.15
N ILE A 274 -20.27 9.90 -0.06
CA ILE A 274 -18.93 9.51 0.40
C ILE A 274 -17.95 9.52 -0.77
N TRP A 275 -16.71 9.98 -0.53
CA TRP A 275 -15.69 10.13 -1.55
C TRP A 275 -14.33 9.58 -1.11
N LEU A 276 -13.64 8.87 -2.01
CA LEU A 276 -12.19 8.69 -1.92
C LEU A 276 -11.52 10.00 -2.35
N GLY A 277 -10.53 10.45 -1.58
CA GLY A 277 -9.83 11.71 -1.84
C GLY A 277 -9.14 11.77 -3.20
N ASP A 278 -9.02 12.98 -3.74
CA ASP A 278 -8.12 13.25 -4.87
C ASP A 278 -6.65 13.26 -4.42
N GLU A 279 -5.74 13.07 -5.37
CA GLU A 279 -4.31 13.02 -5.08
C GLU A 279 -3.51 13.70 -6.17
N ILE A 280 -2.62 14.59 -5.79
CA ILE A 280 -1.62 15.19 -6.65
C ILE A 280 -0.23 14.70 -6.25
N GLY A 281 0.60 14.38 -7.21
CA GLY A 281 1.97 13.98 -7.00
C GLY A 281 2.92 14.75 -7.92
N LEU A 282 4.06 15.16 -7.37
CA LEU A 282 5.14 15.83 -8.08
C LEU A 282 6.43 15.08 -7.82
N GLY A 283 7.23 14.86 -8.85
CA GLY A 283 8.50 14.16 -8.75
C GLY A 283 9.60 14.83 -9.55
N LEU A 284 10.80 14.79 -8.99
CA LEU A 284 12.02 15.23 -9.63
C LEU A 284 13.05 14.10 -9.57
N GLY A 285 13.54 13.67 -10.73
CA GLY A 285 14.55 12.62 -10.84
C GLY A 285 15.76 13.05 -11.68
N TYR A 286 16.92 12.53 -11.33
CA TYR A 286 18.11 12.60 -12.15
C TYR A 286 18.72 11.21 -12.29
N THR A 287 19.04 10.84 -13.54
CA THR A 287 19.65 9.53 -13.85
C THR A 287 20.94 9.75 -14.63
N GLN A 288 22.03 9.17 -14.15
CA GLN A 288 23.35 9.23 -14.79
C GLN A 288 23.62 7.93 -15.55
N GLY A 289 23.23 7.91 -16.81
CA GLY A 289 23.33 6.71 -17.66
C GLY A 289 22.65 5.50 -17.00
N ASP A 290 23.34 4.37 -17.00
CA ASP A 290 22.89 3.11 -16.34
C ASP A 290 23.53 2.90 -14.96
N LYS A 291 24.21 3.93 -14.40
CA LYS A 291 25.03 3.78 -13.19
C LYS A 291 24.28 4.12 -11.92
N TRP A 292 23.65 5.28 -11.85
CA TRP A 292 22.96 5.71 -10.65
C TRP A 292 21.82 6.67 -10.98
N SER A 293 20.86 6.72 -10.08
CA SER A 293 19.75 7.67 -10.12
C SER A 293 19.40 8.16 -8.73
N VAL A 294 18.86 9.37 -8.66
CA VAL A 294 18.28 9.97 -7.47
C VAL A 294 16.90 10.52 -7.81
N GLU A 295 15.96 10.38 -6.89
CA GLU A 295 14.60 10.85 -7.08
C GLU A 295 14.03 11.38 -5.77
N VAL A 296 13.21 12.42 -5.88
CA VAL A 296 12.44 13.00 -4.78
C VAL A 296 11.02 13.21 -5.24
N ASP A 297 10.07 12.72 -4.46
CA ASP A 297 8.65 12.82 -4.72
C ASP A 297 7.92 13.53 -3.57
N TYR A 298 6.91 14.31 -3.92
CA TYR A 298 5.92 14.87 -3.01
C TYR A 298 4.53 14.47 -3.47
N LEU A 299 3.77 13.86 -2.56
CA LEU A 299 2.37 13.51 -2.80
C LEU A 299 1.48 14.24 -1.80
N ARG A 300 0.32 14.67 -2.26
CA ARG A 300 -0.72 15.27 -1.42
C ARG A 300 -2.08 14.72 -1.80
N GLY A 301 -2.74 14.05 -0.86
CA GLY A 301 -4.11 13.56 -0.99
C GLY A 301 -5.06 14.42 -0.16
N ASN A 302 -6.14 14.89 -0.77
CA ASN A 302 -7.14 15.67 -0.08
C ASN A 302 -8.36 14.79 0.23
N TRP A 303 -8.55 14.48 1.51
CA TRP A 303 -9.65 13.67 2.02
C TRP A 303 -10.66 14.50 2.83
N THR A 304 -10.46 15.82 2.88
CA THR A 304 -11.39 16.73 3.57
C THR A 304 -12.78 16.64 2.92
N GLY A 305 -13.80 16.39 3.72
CA GLY A 305 -15.16 16.20 3.23
C GLY A 305 -15.38 14.88 2.46
N SER A 306 -14.57 13.86 2.75
CA SER A 306 -14.78 12.50 2.24
C SER A 306 -15.99 11.82 2.86
N ASN A 307 -16.48 12.32 4.00
CA ASN A 307 -17.64 11.86 4.75
C ASN A 307 -17.54 10.42 5.30
N PHE A 308 -16.36 9.81 5.31
CA PHE A 308 -16.16 8.52 5.97
C PHE A 308 -16.39 8.58 7.49
N ASP A 309 -16.20 9.75 8.08
CA ASP A 309 -16.49 10.07 9.47
C ASP A 309 -18.00 10.18 9.78
N GLN A 310 -18.86 10.19 8.77
CA GLN A 310 -20.32 10.22 8.87
C GLN A 310 -20.95 8.84 8.76
N VAL A 311 -20.23 7.85 8.20
CA VAL A 311 -20.75 6.50 8.01
C VAL A 311 -20.93 5.82 9.37
N ARG A 312 -22.11 5.29 9.64
CA ARG A 312 -22.40 4.55 10.87
C ARG A 312 -21.47 3.36 10.99
N GLY A 313 -21.01 3.03 12.21
CA GLY A 313 -19.99 2.01 12.46
C GLY A 313 -18.56 2.39 12.05
N PHE A 314 -18.41 3.37 11.18
CA PHE A 314 -17.12 3.87 10.67
C PHE A 314 -16.76 5.27 11.17
N ARG A 315 -17.69 5.91 11.91
CA ARG A 315 -17.41 7.15 12.64
C ARG A 315 -16.65 6.85 13.92
N ASN A 316 -16.84 7.67 14.87
CA ASN A 316 -16.25 7.60 16.19
C ASN A 316 -16.44 6.24 16.86
N ASN A 317 -15.37 5.68 17.43
CA ASN A 317 -15.42 4.50 18.28
C ASN A 317 -15.82 4.82 19.75
N GLY A 318 -16.21 6.06 20.03
CA GLY A 318 -16.65 6.53 21.37
C GLY A 318 -15.52 6.99 22.29
N VAL A 319 -14.26 6.67 22.00
CA VAL A 319 -13.09 7.04 22.83
C VAL A 319 -12.33 8.21 22.21
N HIS A 320 -12.10 8.18 20.91
CA HIS A 320 -11.34 9.19 20.19
C HIS A 320 -12.13 9.76 19.02
N ALA A 321 -12.07 11.07 18.85
CA ALA A 321 -12.69 11.76 17.73
C ALA A 321 -11.90 11.50 16.44
N PHE A 322 -12.59 10.98 15.42
CA PHE A 322 -12.04 10.73 14.09
C PHE A 322 -12.53 11.77 13.09
N SER A 323 -11.63 12.30 12.29
CA SER A 323 -11.96 13.15 11.14
C SER A 323 -11.02 12.88 9.98
N THR A 324 -11.48 13.21 8.77
CA THR A 324 -10.66 13.09 7.56
C THR A 324 -10.00 14.42 7.22
N GLY A 325 -8.75 14.38 6.78
CA GLY A 325 -7.94 15.55 6.52
C GLY A 325 -7.11 15.42 5.24
N THR A 326 -5.95 16.06 5.24
CA THR A 326 -5.01 16.00 4.11
C THR A 326 -3.92 14.98 4.40
N ALA A 327 -3.77 13.99 3.52
CA ALA A 327 -2.60 13.11 3.50
C ALA A 327 -1.44 13.81 2.80
N GLN A 328 -0.23 13.67 3.32
CA GLN A 328 0.98 14.21 2.69
C GLN A 328 2.10 13.20 2.78
N SER A 329 2.96 13.17 1.76
CA SER A 329 4.09 12.26 1.73
C SER A 329 5.27 12.92 1.03
N VAL A 330 6.44 12.87 1.66
CA VAL A 330 7.73 13.26 1.08
C VAL A 330 8.61 12.03 1.04
N LYS A 331 9.13 11.73 -0.13
CA LYS A 331 9.93 10.53 -0.38
C LYS A 331 11.20 10.88 -1.10
N ALA A 332 12.29 10.20 -0.78
CA ALA A 332 13.57 10.35 -1.47
C ALA A 332 14.21 8.98 -1.66
N GLY A 333 14.86 8.79 -2.80
CA GLY A 333 15.49 7.52 -3.11
C GLY A 333 16.74 7.67 -3.97
N PHE A 334 17.65 6.73 -3.78
CA PHE A 334 18.89 6.62 -4.53
C PHE A 334 19.10 5.18 -5.01
N GLU A 335 19.50 5.03 -6.25
CA GLU A 335 19.82 3.75 -6.89
C GLU A 335 21.23 3.77 -7.45
N ILE A 336 21.98 2.67 -7.32
CA ILE A 336 23.28 2.48 -7.94
C ILE A 336 23.46 1.07 -8.46
N THR A 337 24.00 0.95 -9.69
CA THR A 337 24.47 -0.31 -10.26
C THR A 337 25.95 -0.15 -10.60
N PRO A 338 26.88 -0.77 -9.86
CA PRO A 338 28.31 -0.52 -10.02
C PRO A 338 28.84 -0.80 -11.44
N ASN A 339 28.54 -1.93 -12.00
CA ASN A 339 28.87 -2.29 -13.39
C ASN A 339 27.93 -3.41 -13.88
N ARG A 340 26.94 -3.04 -14.64
CA ARG A 340 25.93 -3.96 -15.16
C ARG A 340 26.46 -5.06 -16.08
N ASN A 341 27.49 -4.74 -16.82
CA ASN A 341 28.08 -5.64 -17.83
C ASN A 341 29.29 -6.41 -17.29
N ASP A 342 29.50 -6.44 -15.98
CA ASP A 342 30.62 -7.17 -15.39
C ASP A 342 30.41 -8.68 -15.55
N ILE A 343 31.26 -9.33 -16.33
CA ILE A 343 31.20 -10.78 -16.59
C ILE A 343 31.77 -11.56 -15.38
N ARG A 344 32.70 -10.96 -14.66
CA ARG A 344 33.48 -11.64 -13.62
C ARG A 344 32.78 -11.62 -12.24
N TYR A 345 32.21 -10.49 -11.84
CA TYR A 345 31.69 -10.29 -10.50
C TYR A 345 30.17 -10.07 -10.52
N PHE A 346 29.43 -11.05 -10.04
CA PHE A 346 27.96 -11.01 -9.98
C PHE A 346 27.44 -9.80 -9.19
N LEU A 347 28.03 -9.52 -8.01
CA LEU A 347 27.59 -8.42 -7.15
C LEU A 347 27.72 -7.04 -7.81
N ARG A 348 28.62 -6.85 -8.77
CA ARG A 348 28.72 -5.59 -9.51
C ARG A 348 27.57 -5.37 -10.49
N ARG A 349 26.87 -6.44 -10.88
CA ARG A 349 25.69 -6.38 -11.76
C ARG A 349 24.41 -6.11 -10.98
N CYS A 350 24.41 -6.34 -9.67
CA CYS A 350 23.26 -6.08 -8.81
C CYS A 350 22.99 -4.57 -8.73
N THR A 351 21.72 -4.22 -8.59
CA THR A 351 21.29 -2.85 -8.35
C THR A 351 20.97 -2.68 -6.88
N TYR A 352 21.60 -1.72 -6.24
CA TYR A 352 21.42 -1.39 -4.83
C TYR A 352 20.61 -0.11 -4.70
N ARG A 353 19.72 -0.06 -3.72
CA ARG A 353 18.84 1.08 -3.48
C ARG A 353 18.78 1.42 -2.00
N VAL A 354 18.62 2.69 -1.75
CA VAL A 354 18.31 3.23 -0.42
C VAL A 354 17.29 4.33 -0.59
N GLY A 355 16.37 4.44 0.36
CA GLY A 355 15.39 5.50 0.36
C GLY A 355 14.95 5.86 1.76
N ALA A 356 14.23 6.97 1.85
CA ALA A 356 13.60 7.45 3.06
C ALA A 356 12.25 8.08 2.72
N TYR A 357 11.33 8.01 3.66
CA TYR A 357 10.01 8.62 3.50
C TYR A 357 9.50 9.18 4.81
N MET A 358 8.62 10.15 4.69
CA MET A 358 7.84 10.71 5.78
C MET A 358 6.40 10.90 5.28
N ASP A 359 5.47 10.23 5.92
CA ASP A 359 4.06 10.20 5.54
C ASP A 359 3.18 10.74 6.67
N GLN A 360 2.14 11.48 6.28
CA GLN A 360 1.05 11.92 7.13
C GLN A 360 -0.22 11.22 6.68
N SER A 361 -0.93 10.57 7.61
CA SER A 361 -2.18 9.87 7.34
C SER A 361 -3.28 10.80 6.82
N TYR A 362 -4.25 10.25 6.09
CA TYR A 362 -5.44 10.96 5.62
C TYR A 362 -6.46 11.24 6.73
N TYR A 363 -6.30 10.63 7.88
CA TYR A 363 -7.17 10.81 9.05
C TYR A 363 -6.45 11.48 10.20
N GLN A 364 -7.24 12.13 11.02
CA GLN A 364 -6.83 12.78 12.26
C GLN A 364 -7.56 12.11 13.43
N VAL A 365 -6.85 11.92 14.52
CA VAL A 365 -7.38 11.39 15.77
C VAL A 365 -7.26 12.49 16.82
N ASP A 366 -8.39 12.89 17.42
CA ASP A 366 -8.47 14.03 18.35
C ASP A 366 -7.82 15.30 17.80
N GLY A 367 -8.03 15.57 16.50
CA GLY A 367 -7.46 16.72 15.80
C GLY A 367 -5.96 16.65 15.54
N LYS A 368 -5.29 15.52 15.84
CA LYS A 368 -3.86 15.33 15.61
C LYS A 368 -3.61 14.44 14.39
N ASN A 369 -2.67 14.84 13.54
CA ASN A 369 -2.22 14.02 12.42
C ASN A 369 -1.36 12.87 12.91
N ILE A 370 -1.52 11.69 12.31
CA ILE A 370 -0.66 10.54 12.55
C ILE A 370 0.48 10.55 11.52
N LEU A 371 1.70 10.66 12.02
CA LEU A 371 2.90 10.67 11.20
C LEU A 371 3.59 9.32 11.21
N SER A 372 4.17 8.95 10.08
CA SER A 372 5.08 7.81 9.94
C SER A 372 6.34 8.23 9.19
N ALA A 373 7.46 7.62 9.53
CA ALA A 373 8.72 7.82 8.82
C ALA A 373 9.51 6.52 8.80
N GLY A 374 10.29 6.32 7.76
CA GLY A 374 11.11 5.12 7.63
C GLY A 374 12.26 5.27 6.64
N ILE A 375 13.12 4.25 6.67
CA ILE A 375 14.26 4.10 5.78
C ILE A 375 14.14 2.75 5.09
N THR A 376 14.38 2.73 3.78
CA THR A 376 14.34 1.51 2.99
C THR A 376 15.69 1.15 2.42
N LEU A 377 15.96 -0.13 2.35
CA LEU A 377 17.13 -0.70 1.71
C LEU A 377 16.67 -1.76 0.71
N GLY A 378 17.28 -1.81 -0.45
CA GLY A 378 16.91 -2.82 -1.43
C GLY A 378 18.04 -3.26 -2.35
N VAL A 379 17.87 -4.46 -2.88
CA VAL A 379 18.77 -5.03 -3.87
C VAL A 379 17.96 -5.75 -4.94
N THR A 380 18.30 -5.50 -6.21
CA THR A 380 17.79 -6.32 -7.32
C THR A 380 18.90 -7.22 -7.84
N LEU A 381 18.64 -8.51 -7.82
CA LEU A 381 19.51 -9.53 -8.37
C LEU A 381 19.13 -9.79 -9.83
N PRO A 382 20.01 -9.55 -10.81
CA PRO A 382 19.73 -9.92 -12.20
C PRO A 382 19.74 -11.44 -12.32
N VAL A 383 18.56 -12.00 -12.68
CA VAL A 383 18.36 -13.45 -12.84
C VAL A 383 18.17 -13.70 -14.32
N PHE A 384 18.74 -14.52 -15.01
CA PHE A 384 18.63 -14.74 -16.46
C PHE A 384 19.07 -13.56 -17.35
N GLN A 385 18.85 -13.72 -18.65
CA GLN A 385 19.17 -12.70 -19.65
C GLN A 385 18.10 -11.60 -19.70
N GLY A 386 18.47 -10.44 -20.20
CA GLY A 386 17.58 -9.29 -20.33
C GLY A 386 17.39 -8.51 -19.03
N TYR A 387 16.17 -8.12 -18.75
CA TYR A 387 15.80 -7.30 -17.59
C TYR A 387 15.10 -8.09 -16.48
N ASN A 388 15.16 -9.42 -16.54
CA ASN A 388 14.62 -10.28 -15.49
C ASN A 388 15.39 -10.08 -14.19
N GLY A 389 14.68 -9.98 -13.08
CA GLY A 389 15.31 -9.77 -11.79
C GLY A 389 14.40 -10.10 -10.61
N ILE A 390 15.02 -10.36 -9.48
CA ILE A 390 14.33 -10.48 -8.20
C ILE A 390 14.77 -9.32 -7.33
N THR A 391 13.80 -8.53 -6.88
CA THR A 391 14.04 -7.39 -5.98
C THR A 391 13.70 -7.81 -4.56
N PHE A 392 14.61 -7.57 -3.64
CA PHE A 392 14.38 -7.67 -2.19
C PHE A 392 14.48 -6.28 -1.60
N ALA A 393 13.53 -5.93 -0.75
CA ALA A 393 13.57 -4.68 -0.01
C ALA A 393 13.23 -4.91 1.45
N ILE A 394 13.85 -4.11 2.31
CA ILE A 394 13.60 -4.03 3.74
C ILE A 394 13.17 -2.59 4.02
N ASP A 395 12.13 -2.43 4.82
CA ASP A 395 11.59 -1.16 5.28
C ASP A 395 11.62 -1.13 6.80
N LEU A 396 12.32 -0.16 7.37
CA LEU A 396 12.42 0.09 8.81
C LEU A 396 11.73 1.41 9.09
N GLY A 397 10.62 1.37 9.80
CA GLY A 397 9.86 2.57 10.06
C GLY A 397 9.19 2.61 11.42
N GLN A 398 8.75 3.81 11.77
CA GLN A 398 8.00 4.10 12.97
C GLN A 398 6.78 4.95 12.62
N ARG A 399 5.66 4.71 13.31
CA ARG A 399 4.41 5.44 13.16
C ARG A 399 3.88 5.88 14.52
N GLY A 400 3.15 7.00 14.55
CA GLY A 400 2.55 7.54 15.76
C GLY A 400 3.52 8.30 16.64
N PHE A 401 4.71 8.66 16.14
CA PHE A 401 5.66 9.48 16.90
C PHE A 401 5.14 10.92 17.07
N GLY A 402 5.50 11.55 18.18
CA GLY A 402 5.04 12.92 18.52
C GLY A 402 3.59 12.99 18.99
N THR A 403 2.92 11.86 19.20
CA THR A 403 1.56 11.78 19.74
C THR A 403 1.52 10.96 21.03
N SER A 404 0.43 11.08 21.80
CA SER A 404 0.16 10.25 22.98
C SER A 404 -0.52 8.93 22.64
N PHE A 405 -0.71 8.62 21.34
CA PHE A 405 -1.37 7.41 20.88
C PHE A 405 -0.40 6.23 20.75
N VAL A 406 -0.92 5.10 20.32
CA VAL A 406 -0.13 3.89 20.08
C VAL A 406 1.06 4.17 19.16
N LYS A 407 2.26 3.78 19.57
CA LYS A 407 3.44 3.79 18.70
C LYS A 407 3.55 2.44 18.02
N GLU A 408 3.86 2.46 16.73
CA GLU A 408 4.12 1.26 15.94
C GLU A 408 5.53 1.34 15.39
N ASP A 409 6.41 0.43 15.83
CA ASP A 409 7.71 0.18 15.21
C ASP A 409 7.56 -1.01 14.29
N TYR A 410 7.98 -0.90 13.03
CA TYR A 410 7.81 -1.97 12.06
C TYR A 410 9.04 -2.26 11.23
N LEU A 411 9.13 -3.54 10.86
CA LEU A 411 10.05 -4.08 9.88
C LEU A 411 9.21 -4.65 8.74
N GLY A 412 9.22 -3.96 7.60
CA GLY A 412 8.65 -4.42 6.35
C GLY A 412 9.66 -5.19 5.50
N PHE A 413 9.19 -6.13 4.71
CA PHE A 413 9.97 -6.75 3.66
C PHE A 413 9.13 -6.88 2.39
N HIS A 414 9.76 -6.68 1.24
CA HIS A 414 9.12 -6.79 -0.06
C HIS A 414 9.98 -7.67 -0.96
N VAL A 415 9.31 -8.53 -1.72
CA VAL A 415 9.95 -9.37 -2.74
C VAL A 415 9.20 -9.17 -4.03
N GLY A 416 9.89 -8.73 -5.07
CA GLY A 416 9.32 -8.52 -6.41
C GLY A 416 10.00 -9.39 -7.45
N PHE A 417 9.20 -10.00 -8.30
CA PHE A 417 9.63 -10.80 -9.43
C PHE A 417 9.33 -10.03 -10.71
N ASN A 418 10.37 -9.45 -11.32
CA ASN A 418 10.24 -8.77 -12.58
C ASN A 418 10.55 -9.74 -13.72
N ILE A 419 9.57 -9.99 -14.55
CA ILE A 419 9.65 -10.88 -15.72
C ILE A 419 9.66 -10.00 -16.97
N PHE A 420 10.66 -10.17 -17.79
CA PHE A 420 10.83 -9.49 -19.05
C PHE A 420 11.00 -10.48 -20.18
N ASP A 421 10.29 -10.25 -21.28
CA ASP A 421 10.45 -11.01 -22.52
C ASP A 421 10.28 -10.11 -23.74
N ILE A 422 10.82 -10.54 -24.87
CA ILE A 422 10.69 -9.84 -26.15
C ILE A 422 9.62 -10.57 -26.99
N TRP A 423 8.43 -9.98 -27.01
CA TRP A 423 7.32 -10.50 -27.80
C TRP A 423 7.31 -9.85 -29.19
N PHE A 424 6.58 -10.47 -30.14
CA PHE A 424 6.40 -9.98 -31.51
C PHE A 424 7.68 -9.99 -32.38
N ARG A 425 8.70 -10.74 -32.00
CA ARG A 425 9.81 -11.03 -32.89
C ARG A 425 9.34 -11.98 -33.98
N LYS A 426 9.47 -11.60 -35.28
CA LYS A 426 9.23 -12.55 -36.36
C LYS A 426 10.25 -13.68 -36.23
N PRO A 427 9.82 -14.96 -36.21
CA PRO A 427 10.76 -16.08 -36.24
C PRO A 427 11.61 -15.94 -37.49
N GLN A 428 12.94 -15.86 -37.34
CA GLN A 428 13.85 -16.00 -38.46
C GLN A 428 14.01 -17.49 -38.70
N TYR A 429 13.37 -18.00 -39.75
CA TYR A 429 13.69 -19.32 -40.26
C TYR A 429 15.06 -19.21 -40.93
N GLN A 430 16.06 -19.89 -40.38
CA GLN A 430 17.32 -20.19 -41.05
C GLN A 430 17.16 -21.35 -41.98
#